data_9f5e458764b9d63aa40a0daf8ab5e6b7
#
_entry.id   9f5e458764b9d63aa40a0daf8ab5e6b7
#
_cell.length_a   1.000
_cell.length_b   1.000
_cell.length_c   1.000
_cell.angle_alpha   90.00
_cell.angle_beta   90.00
_cell.angle_gamma   90.00
#
_symmetry.space_group_name_H-M   'P 1'
#
loop_
_entity.id
_entity.type
_entity.pdbx_description
1 polymer ?
#
loop_
_entity_poly.entity_id
_entity_poly.type
_entity_poly.pdbx_seq_one_letter_code
_entity_poly.pdbx_strand_id
1 'polypeptide(L)'
;PRPKSSAASDVYKRQDYARPSVRKVLKPLLEILAGIPTVVYGFFAAITVGPFLKDFAQHFGFSVASESALAAGGVMGIMIIPFISSLSDDVINAVPMSLRDGSYAMGATKSETIKKVVLPAALPGIVGAILLAVSRAIGETMIVVMAAGVAANLTANPFESVTTVTVQIVTLLVGDQEFDSAKTLAAFALGITLFFITLLLNLLALKIVRKYREVYD
;
A
#
# COMPACT_ATOMS: atom_id res chain seq x y z
N PRO A 1 -42.33 17.67 18.76
CA PRO A 1 -41.00 17.12 19.15
C PRO A 1 -40.48 16.23 18.03
N ARG A 2 -39.42 16.65 17.38
CA ARG A 2 -38.75 15.85 16.35
C ARG A 2 -38.01 14.70 17.02
N PRO A 3 -38.07 13.47 16.51
CA PRO A 3 -37.32 12.36 17.09
C PRO A 3 -35.80 12.58 16.90
N LYS A 4 -35.07 12.36 17.99
CA LYS A 4 -33.60 12.40 18.02
C LYS A 4 -33.04 11.19 17.25
N SER A 5 -32.96 11.28 15.92
CA SER A 5 -32.51 10.19 15.05
C SER A 5 -30.98 10.13 14.83
N SER A 6 -30.22 11.10 15.35
CA SER A 6 -28.77 11.16 15.07
C SER A 6 -27.92 10.22 15.92
N ALA A 7 -28.28 10.01 17.19
CA ALA A 7 -27.48 9.17 18.09
C ALA A 7 -27.59 7.66 17.78
N ALA A 8 -28.75 7.19 17.33
CA ALA A 8 -28.94 5.80 16.96
C ALA A 8 -28.22 5.44 15.66
N SER A 9 -28.19 6.34 14.67
CA SER A 9 -27.49 6.11 13.39
C SER A 9 -25.96 6.04 13.56
N ASP A 10 -25.40 6.82 14.49
CA ASP A 10 -23.96 6.80 14.76
C ASP A 10 -23.48 5.55 15.51
N VAL A 11 -24.35 4.95 16.33
CA VAL A 11 -24.05 3.69 17.02
C VAL A 11 -24.05 2.52 16.02
N TYR A 12 -24.95 2.52 15.02
CA TYR A 12 -24.98 1.48 14.00
C TYR A 12 -23.80 1.53 13.02
N LYS A 13 -23.29 2.73 12.68
CA LYS A 13 -22.16 2.91 11.76
C LYS A 13 -20.84 2.30 12.25
N ARG A 14 -20.67 2.13 13.56
CA ARG A 14 -19.39 1.68 14.15
C ARG A 14 -19.30 0.18 14.41
N GLN A 15 -20.36 -0.59 14.21
CA GLN A 15 -20.40 -2.00 14.64
C GLN A 15 -20.23 -3.04 13.52
N ASP A 16 -20.03 -2.60 12.25
CA ASP A 16 -20.28 -3.50 11.14
C ASP A 16 -19.16 -4.50 10.81
N TYR A 17 -17.89 -4.23 11.08
CA TYR A 17 -16.80 -5.01 10.49
C TYR A 17 -15.88 -5.75 11.47
N ALA A 18 -15.66 -5.27 12.68
CA ALA A 18 -14.84 -5.95 13.67
C ALA A 18 -15.43 -5.80 15.08
N ARG A 19 -15.11 -6.76 15.96
CA ARG A 19 -15.43 -6.60 17.37
C ARG A 19 -14.84 -5.29 17.89
N PRO A 20 -15.56 -4.51 18.71
CA PRO A 20 -15.07 -3.22 19.21
C PRO A 20 -13.69 -3.30 19.88
N SER A 21 -13.38 -4.42 20.53
CA SER A 21 -12.09 -4.68 21.17
C SER A 21 -10.95 -4.77 20.15
N VAL A 22 -11.16 -5.43 19.00
CA VAL A 22 -10.17 -5.59 17.94
C VAL A 22 -9.91 -4.24 17.26
N ARG A 23 -10.98 -3.49 16.98
CA ARG A 23 -10.88 -2.16 16.35
C ARG A 23 -10.14 -1.15 17.23
N LYS A 24 -10.35 -1.19 18.56
CA LYS A 24 -9.66 -0.32 19.52
C LYS A 24 -8.15 -0.51 19.53
N VAL A 25 -7.66 -1.70 19.18
CA VAL A 25 -6.23 -2.01 19.13
C VAL A 25 -5.68 -1.82 17.71
N LEU A 26 -6.37 -2.33 16.69
CA LEU A 26 -5.86 -2.28 15.31
C LEU A 26 -5.78 -0.86 14.77
N LYS A 27 -6.78 0.00 15.06
CA LYS A 27 -6.78 1.36 14.52
C LYS A 27 -5.58 2.18 15.00
N PRO A 28 -5.28 2.29 16.31
CA PRO A 28 -4.08 2.99 16.78
C PRO A 28 -2.78 2.34 16.26
N LEU A 29 -2.74 1.02 16.14
CA LEU A 29 -1.57 0.31 15.60
C LEU A 29 -1.31 0.71 14.14
N LEU A 30 -2.34 0.75 13.31
CA LEU A 30 -2.22 1.18 11.91
C LEU A 30 -1.84 2.67 11.80
N GLU A 31 -2.38 3.52 12.69
CA GLU A 31 -2.02 4.94 12.76
C GLU A 31 -0.54 5.14 13.15
N ILE A 32 -0.04 4.38 14.12
CA ILE A 32 1.38 4.40 14.51
C ILE A 32 2.24 3.93 13.33
N LEU A 33 1.91 2.81 12.70
CA LEU A 33 2.65 2.31 11.54
C LEU A 33 2.66 3.31 10.37
N ALA A 34 1.55 3.99 10.12
CA ALA A 34 1.47 5.03 9.09
C ALA A 34 2.34 6.25 9.41
N GLY A 35 2.58 6.55 10.67
CA GLY A 35 3.38 7.68 11.14
C GLY A 35 4.89 7.43 11.16
N ILE A 36 5.35 6.18 11.02
CA ILE A 36 6.78 5.85 11.01
C ILE A 36 7.43 6.33 9.71
N PRO A 37 8.54 7.12 9.76
CA PRO A 37 9.29 7.49 8.56
C PRO A 37 9.84 6.29 7.80
N THR A 38 9.83 6.35 6.46
CA THR A 38 10.30 5.24 5.61
C THR A 38 11.76 4.86 5.82
N VAL A 39 12.60 5.82 6.25
CA VAL A 39 13.99 5.57 6.65
C VAL A 39 14.09 4.59 7.80
N VAL A 40 13.20 4.69 8.79
CA VAL A 40 13.18 3.77 9.95
C VAL A 40 12.82 2.36 9.49
N TYR A 41 11.85 2.22 8.59
CA TYR A 41 11.52 0.95 7.97
C TYR A 41 12.70 0.37 7.20
N GLY A 42 13.41 1.21 6.43
CA GLY A 42 14.60 0.79 5.68
C GLY A 42 15.73 0.31 6.59
N PHE A 43 15.98 1.03 7.67
CA PHE A 43 16.96 0.65 8.67
C PHE A 43 16.60 -0.67 9.39
N PHE A 44 15.34 -0.82 9.79
CA PHE A 44 14.84 -2.07 10.36
C PHE A 44 14.98 -3.24 9.38
N ALA A 45 14.65 -3.00 8.10
CA ALA A 45 14.80 -4.01 7.06
C ALA A 45 16.28 -4.45 6.89
N ALA A 46 17.21 -3.50 6.87
CA ALA A 46 18.64 -3.77 6.68
C ALA A 46 19.28 -4.51 7.87
N ILE A 47 18.97 -4.08 9.11
CA ILE A 47 19.65 -4.61 10.30
C ILE A 47 18.97 -5.84 10.89
N THR A 48 17.66 -5.93 10.76
CA THR A 48 16.90 -7.01 11.43
C THR A 48 16.35 -8.02 10.44
N VAL A 49 15.58 -7.55 9.45
CA VAL A 49 14.85 -8.45 8.54
C VAL A 49 15.78 -9.15 7.56
N GLY A 50 16.73 -8.43 6.97
CA GLY A 50 17.69 -9.00 6.01
C GLY A 50 18.56 -10.11 6.62
N PRO A 51 19.28 -9.85 7.73
CA PRO A 51 20.04 -10.87 8.42
C PRO A 51 19.17 -12.06 8.89
N PHE A 52 17.99 -11.79 9.45
CA PHE A 52 17.07 -12.84 9.88
C PHE A 52 16.65 -13.74 8.70
N LEU A 53 16.30 -13.16 7.55
CA LEU A 53 15.93 -13.94 6.36
C LEU A 53 17.11 -14.75 5.82
N LYS A 54 18.31 -14.18 5.85
CA LYS A 54 19.53 -14.88 5.44
C LYS A 54 19.80 -16.09 6.32
N ASP A 55 19.81 -15.89 7.65
CA ASP A 55 20.08 -16.98 8.62
C ASP A 55 19.00 -18.06 8.55
N PHE A 56 17.73 -17.65 8.45
CA PHE A 56 16.61 -18.57 8.29
C PHE A 56 16.73 -19.41 7.00
N ALA A 57 17.04 -18.76 5.88
CA ALA A 57 17.17 -19.46 4.60
C ALA A 57 18.38 -20.42 4.56
N GLN A 58 19.48 -20.03 5.19
CA GLN A 58 20.66 -20.91 5.32
C GLN A 58 20.34 -22.21 6.07
N HIS A 59 19.45 -22.17 7.05
CA HIS A 59 18.99 -23.35 7.79
C HIS A 59 18.29 -24.38 6.89
N PHE A 60 17.71 -23.93 5.79
CA PHE A 60 17.05 -24.76 4.77
C PHE A 60 17.92 -25.01 3.52
N GLY A 61 19.20 -24.62 3.55
CA GLY A 61 20.12 -24.80 2.43
C GLY A 61 19.96 -23.81 1.28
N PHE A 62 19.23 -22.69 1.48
CA PHE A 62 19.08 -21.64 0.49
C PHE A 62 20.10 -20.51 0.72
N SER A 63 20.67 -20.00 -0.37
CA SER A 63 21.52 -18.81 -0.31
C SER A 63 20.68 -17.56 -0.55
N VAL A 64 20.59 -16.69 0.46
CA VAL A 64 19.88 -15.40 0.39
C VAL A 64 20.84 -14.28 0.73
N ALA A 65 20.85 -13.22 -0.07
CA ALA A 65 21.60 -12.02 0.25
C ALA A 65 20.94 -11.29 1.44
N SER A 66 21.74 -10.70 2.34
CA SER A 66 21.20 -9.87 3.44
C SER A 66 20.40 -8.68 2.88
N GLU A 67 20.93 -8.06 1.83
CA GLU A 67 20.24 -7.05 1.04
C GLU A 67 19.58 -7.75 -0.14
N SER A 68 18.26 -7.91 -0.08
CA SER A 68 17.51 -8.67 -1.08
C SER A 68 16.16 -8.02 -1.38
N ALA A 69 15.64 -8.31 -2.58
CA ALA A 69 14.30 -7.86 -2.97
C ALA A 69 13.23 -8.34 -1.98
N LEU A 70 13.41 -9.54 -1.39
CA LEU A 70 12.47 -10.09 -0.40
C LEU A 70 12.49 -9.30 0.91
N ALA A 71 13.66 -8.91 1.42
CA ALA A 71 13.78 -8.13 2.66
C ALA A 71 13.12 -6.75 2.49
N ALA A 72 13.47 -6.03 1.43
CA ALA A 72 12.89 -4.74 1.14
C ALA A 72 11.39 -4.82 0.84
N GLY A 73 10.97 -5.76 0.00
CA GLY A 73 9.57 -5.96 -0.40
C GLY A 73 8.68 -6.39 0.77
N GLY A 74 9.17 -7.23 1.66
CA GLY A 74 8.46 -7.65 2.87
C GLY A 74 8.17 -6.48 3.81
N VAL A 75 9.17 -5.66 4.09
CA VAL A 75 9.00 -4.48 4.97
C VAL A 75 8.16 -3.39 4.28
N MET A 76 8.34 -3.19 2.97
CA MET A 76 7.49 -2.28 2.18
C MET A 76 6.03 -2.74 2.22
N GLY A 77 5.77 -4.05 2.14
CA GLY A 77 4.44 -4.61 2.28
C GLY A 77 3.80 -4.23 3.62
N ILE A 78 4.53 -4.36 4.73
CA ILE A 78 4.06 -3.96 6.07
C ILE A 78 3.75 -2.46 6.11
N MET A 79 4.61 -1.61 5.54
CA MET A 79 4.40 -0.15 5.49
C MET A 79 3.15 0.24 4.69
N ILE A 80 2.79 -0.53 3.65
CA ILE A 80 1.66 -0.22 2.77
C ILE A 80 0.32 -0.64 3.38
N ILE A 81 0.28 -1.63 4.28
CA ILE A 81 -0.95 -2.12 4.91
C ILE A 81 -1.81 -1.01 5.52
N PRO A 82 -1.27 -0.08 6.34
CA PRO A 82 -2.08 1.00 6.91
C PRO A 82 -2.73 1.88 5.85
N PHE A 83 -2.00 2.19 4.78
CA PHE A 83 -2.47 3.03 3.69
C PHE A 83 -3.65 2.38 2.93
N ILE A 84 -3.50 1.11 2.52
CA ILE A 84 -4.58 0.36 1.86
C ILE A 84 -5.78 0.21 2.80
N SER A 85 -5.53 -0.11 4.08
CA SER A 85 -6.58 -0.32 5.07
C SER A 85 -7.40 0.95 5.30
N SER A 86 -6.75 2.11 5.44
CA SER A 86 -7.42 3.40 5.63
C SER A 86 -8.29 3.77 4.44
N LEU A 87 -7.73 3.74 3.22
CA LEU A 87 -8.47 4.06 2.01
C LEU A 87 -9.63 3.08 1.76
N SER A 88 -9.43 1.79 2.05
CA SER A 88 -10.48 0.79 1.89
C SER A 88 -11.60 0.98 2.92
N ASP A 89 -11.28 1.33 4.17
CA ASP A 89 -12.27 1.64 5.20
C ASP A 89 -13.14 2.85 4.80
N ASP A 90 -12.51 3.90 4.26
CA ASP A 90 -13.22 5.09 3.77
C ASP A 90 -14.20 4.75 2.65
N VAL A 91 -13.79 3.94 1.68
CA VAL A 91 -14.64 3.50 0.56
C VAL A 91 -15.79 2.61 1.04
N ILE A 92 -15.53 1.68 1.94
CA ILE A 92 -16.55 0.81 2.52
C ILE A 92 -17.58 1.63 3.32
N ASN A 93 -17.12 2.64 4.06
CA ASN A 93 -18.00 3.51 4.82
C ASN A 93 -18.82 4.47 3.94
N ALA A 94 -18.34 4.77 2.74
CA ALA A 94 -19.06 5.59 1.76
C ALA A 94 -20.23 4.86 1.08
N VAL A 95 -20.38 3.54 1.22
CA VAL A 95 -21.52 2.78 0.68
C VAL A 95 -22.81 3.23 1.37
N PRO A 96 -23.84 3.67 0.61
CA PRO A 96 -25.09 4.20 1.16
C PRO A 96 -25.80 3.25 2.13
N MET A 97 -26.33 3.80 3.23
CA MET A 97 -27.07 3.03 4.21
C MET A 97 -28.35 2.41 3.63
N SER A 98 -28.97 3.07 2.64
CA SER A 98 -30.16 2.56 1.96
C SER A 98 -29.96 1.18 1.34
N LEU A 99 -28.77 0.89 0.80
CA LEU A 99 -28.45 -0.44 0.27
C LEU A 99 -28.35 -1.50 1.37
N ARG A 100 -27.80 -1.12 2.52
CA ARG A 100 -27.69 -2.01 3.68
C ARG A 100 -29.06 -2.29 4.29
N ASP A 101 -29.87 -1.24 4.48
CA ASP A 101 -31.21 -1.32 5.03
C ASP A 101 -32.14 -2.11 4.09
N GLY A 102 -32.03 -1.90 2.77
CA GLY A 102 -32.74 -2.69 1.78
C GLY A 102 -32.40 -4.19 1.85
N SER A 103 -31.12 -4.52 2.02
CA SER A 103 -30.67 -5.91 2.20
C SER A 103 -31.23 -6.53 3.47
N TYR A 104 -31.23 -5.80 4.59
CA TYR A 104 -31.84 -6.27 5.84
C TYR A 104 -33.34 -6.41 5.73
N ALA A 105 -34.05 -5.51 5.04
CA ALA A 105 -35.48 -5.59 4.80
C ALA A 105 -35.87 -6.85 3.98
N MET A 106 -34.97 -7.34 3.13
CA MET A 106 -35.12 -8.61 2.40
C MET A 106 -34.79 -9.86 3.25
N GLY A 107 -34.48 -9.69 4.54
CA GLY A 107 -34.19 -10.78 5.46
C GLY A 107 -32.75 -11.27 5.43
N ALA A 108 -31.82 -10.56 4.76
CA ALA A 108 -30.41 -10.93 4.72
C ALA A 108 -29.77 -10.76 6.10
N THR A 109 -28.90 -11.69 6.43
CA THR A 109 -28.05 -11.58 7.63
C THR A 109 -26.96 -10.51 7.42
N LYS A 110 -26.37 -10.03 8.52
CA LYS A 110 -25.27 -9.07 8.49
C LYS A 110 -24.11 -9.54 7.60
N SER A 111 -23.72 -10.81 7.71
CA SER A 111 -22.66 -11.40 6.91
C SER A 111 -22.99 -11.43 5.41
N GLU A 112 -24.22 -11.73 5.08
CA GLU A 112 -24.71 -11.74 3.69
C GLU A 112 -24.75 -10.33 3.11
N THR A 113 -25.26 -9.35 3.85
CA THR A 113 -25.26 -7.94 3.46
C THR A 113 -23.86 -7.45 3.17
N ILE A 114 -22.88 -7.75 4.05
CA ILE A 114 -21.48 -7.36 3.83
C ILE A 114 -20.92 -8.01 2.56
N LYS A 115 -21.08 -9.33 2.39
CA LYS A 115 -20.46 -10.06 1.29
C LYS A 115 -21.14 -9.83 -0.06
N LYS A 116 -22.48 -9.69 -0.08
CA LYS A 116 -23.26 -9.64 -1.32
C LYS A 116 -23.65 -8.23 -1.75
N VAL A 117 -23.62 -7.25 -0.84
CA VAL A 117 -24.02 -5.87 -1.14
C VAL A 117 -22.89 -4.88 -0.91
N VAL A 118 -22.37 -4.80 0.31
CA VAL A 118 -21.40 -3.75 0.68
C VAL A 118 -20.05 -3.95 0.01
N LEU A 119 -19.51 -5.17 0.06
CA LEU A 119 -18.18 -5.44 -0.52
C LEU A 119 -18.18 -5.32 -2.06
N PRO A 120 -19.14 -5.85 -2.80
CA PRO A 120 -19.23 -5.62 -4.25
C PRO A 120 -19.39 -4.12 -4.61
N ALA A 121 -20.21 -3.38 -3.86
CA ALA A 121 -20.39 -1.95 -4.08
C ALA A 121 -19.12 -1.13 -3.79
N ALA A 122 -18.32 -1.54 -2.79
CA ALA A 122 -17.05 -0.91 -2.42
C ALA A 122 -15.88 -1.36 -3.31
N LEU A 123 -15.99 -2.50 -4.01
CA LEU A 123 -14.88 -3.14 -4.72
C LEU A 123 -14.13 -2.21 -5.68
N PRO A 124 -14.78 -1.37 -6.51
CA PRO A 124 -14.08 -0.46 -7.40
C PRO A 124 -13.16 0.51 -6.65
N GLY A 125 -13.63 1.02 -5.51
CA GLY A 125 -12.84 1.92 -4.68
C GLY A 125 -11.69 1.21 -3.96
N ILE A 126 -11.88 -0.03 -3.51
CA ILE A 126 -10.83 -0.86 -2.90
C ILE A 126 -9.74 -1.15 -3.95
N VAL A 127 -10.12 -1.51 -5.18
CA VAL A 127 -9.17 -1.70 -6.28
C VAL A 127 -8.40 -0.41 -6.56
N GLY A 128 -9.08 0.74 -6.52
CA GLY A 128 -8.43 2.05 -6.64
C GLY A 128 -7.41 2.30 -5.52
N ALA A 129 -7.74 1.97 -4.28
CA ALA A 129 -6.84 2.09 -3.14
C ALA A 129 -5.58 1.21 -3.31
N ILE A 130 -5.74 -0.02 -3.79
CA ILE A 130 -4.62 -0.93 -4.09
C ILE A 130 -3.73 -0.37 -5.20
N LEU A 131 -4.31 0.15 -6.29
CA LEU A 131 -3.54 0.73 -7.40
C LEU A 131 -2.76 1.98 -6.97
N LEU A 132 -3.34 2.82 -6.12
CA LEU A 132 -2.64 3.96 -5.51
C LEU A 132 -1.49 3.51 -4.60
N ALA A 133 -1.69 2.44 -3.84
CA ALA A 133 -0.66 1.85 -3.00
C ALA A 133 0.50 1.28 -3.83
N VAL A 134 0.22 0.60 -4.95
CA VAL A 134 1.22 0.11 -5.90
C VAL A 134 2.00 1.28 -6.52
N SER A 135 1.30 2.35 -6.92
CA SER A 135 1.97 3.55 -7.44
C SER A 135 2.92 4.18 -6.42
N ARG A 136 2.52 4.21 -5.14
CA ARG A 136 3.37 4.66 -4.03
C ARG A 136 4.58 3.76 -3.84
N ALA A 137 4.41 2.44 -3.91
CA ALA A 137 5.49 1.45 -3.77
C ALA A 137 6.56 1.59 -4.87
N ILE A 138 6.15 1.88 -6.11
CA ILE A 138 7.07 2.10 -7.24
C ILE A 138 7.97 3.32 -6.99
N GLY A 139 7.46 4.33 -6.28
CA GLY A 139 8.22 5.53 -5.91
C GLY A 139 9.07 5.38 -4.64
N GLU A 140 9.03 4.22 -3.94
CA GLU A 140 9.77 4.04 -2.70
C GLU A 140 11.27 3.97 -2.95
N THR A 141 12.00 4.78 -2.21
CA THR A 141 13.47 4.93 -2.38
C THR A 141 14.22 4.43 -1.16
N MET A 142 13.83 4.88 0.05
CA MET A 142 14.64 4.70 1.24
C MET A 142 14.71 3.25 1.71
N ILE A 143 13.61 2.53 1.69
CA ILE A 143 13.60 1.10 2.06
C ILE A 143 14.43 0.30 1.07
N VAL A 144 14.32 0.62 -0.22
CA VAL A 144 15.04 -0.11 -1.28
C VAL A 144 16.54 0.16 -1.21
N VAL A 145 16.96 1.44 -1.07
CA VAL A 145 18.38 1.81 -0.91
C VAL A 145 19.03 1.08 0.24
N MET A 146 18.31 0.92 1.35
CA MET A 146 18.87 0.36 2.58
C MET A 146 18.80 -1.16 2.66
N ALA A 147 17.82 -1.80 2.03
CA ALA A 147 17.52 -3.21 2.26
C ALA A 147 17.46 -4.10 1.01
N ALA A 148 17.36 -3.53 -0.20
CA ALA A 148 17.37 -4.33 -1.43
C ALA A 148 18.74 -4.39 -2.09
N GLY A 149 19.64 -3.49 -1.73
CA GLY A 149 20.94 -3.31 -2.35
C GLY A 149 20.91 -2.28 -3.47
N VAL A 150 22.06 -2.13 -4.14
CA VAL A 150 22.24 -1.17 -5.24
C VAL A 150 22.61 -1.83 -6.57
N ALA A 151 22.56 -3.17 -6.62
CA ALA A 151 22.96 -3.92 -7.81
C ALA A 151 21.91 -3.80 -8.92
N ALA A 152 22.31 -3.30 -10.09
CA ALA A 152 21.45 -3.18 -11.26
C ALA A 152 21.27 -4.55 -11.95
N ASN A 153 20.76 -5.53 -11.24
CA ASN A 153 20.47 -6.87 -11.74
C ASN A 153 19.03 -6.98 -12.21
N LEU A 154 18.83 -7.47 -13.42
CA LEU A 154 17.51 -7.84 -13.92
C LEU A 154 17.29 -9.32 -13.59
N THR A 155 16.67 -9.61 -12.46
CA THR A 155 16.40 -10.95 -11.98
C THR A 155 14.96 -11.09 -11.51
N ALA A 156 14.40 -12.29 -11.63
CA ALA A 156 13.11 -12.65 -11.04
C ALA A 156 13.30 -13.36 -9.68
N ASN A 157 14.54 -13.56 -9.24
CA ASN A 157 14.84 -14.19 -7.96
C ASN A 157 14.73 -13.18 -6.79
N PRO A 158 13.76 -13.31 -5.89
CA PRO A 158 13.56 -12.37 -4.78
C PRO A 158 14.67 -12.42 -3.72
N PHE A 159 15.55 -13.41 -3.77
CA PHE A 159 16.64 -13.61 -2.82
C PHE A 159 17.92 -12.85 -3.21
N GLU A 160 17.94 -12.28 -4.37
CA GLU A 160 19.08 -11.51 -4.88
C GLU A 160 18.97 -10.03 -4.55
N SER A 161 20.14 -9.37 -4.56
CA SER A 161 20.23 -7.91 -4.47
C SER A 161 19.78 -7.29 -5.79
N VAL A 162 18.89 -6.31 -5.67
CA VAL A 162 18.31 -5.57 -6.81
C VAL A 162 18.30 -4.08 -6.51
N THR A 163 18.01 -3.29 -7.54
CA THR A 163 17.78 -1.85 -7.39
C THR A 163 16.48 -1.43 -8.07
N THR A 164 16.04 -0.21 -7.80
CA THR A 164 14.90 0.43 -8.47
C THR A 164 15.36 1.70 -9.20
N VAL A 165 14.49 2.20 -10.07
CA VAL A 165 14.75 3.46 -10.81
C VAL A 165 14.98 4.62 -9.84
N THR A 166 14.24 4.70 -8.75
CA THR A 166 14.39 5.73 -7.71
C THR A 166 15.75 5.69 -7.04
N VAL A 167 16.26 4.51 -6.71
CA VAL A 167 17.58 4.31 -6.11
C VAL A 167 18.67 4.67 -7.11
N GLN A 168 18.52 4.29 -8.39
CA GLN A 168 19.48 4.66 -9.43
C GLN A 168 19.56 6.17 -9.64
N ILE A 169 18.43 6.88 -9.59
CA ILE A 169 18.42 8.35 -9.64
C ILE A 169 19.26 8.92 -8.48
N VAL A 170 19.03 8.44 -7.25
CA VAL A 170 19.79 8.90 -6.08
C VAL A 170 21.27 8.61 -6.23
N THR A 171 21.67 7.39 -6.62
CA THR A 171 23.07 7.01 -6.76
C THR A 171 23.78 7.78 -7.88
N LEU A 172 23.08 8.11 -8.94
CA LEU A 172 23.62 8.93 -10.04
C LEU A 172 23.79 10.41 -9.64
N LEU A 173 22.98 10.90 -8.69
CA LEU A 173 23.01 12.29 -8.25
C LEU A 173 23.85 12.52 -6.97
N VAL A 174 24.48 11.50 -6.41
CA VAL A 174 25.40 11.65 -5.26
C VAL A 174 26.81 11.99 -5.76
N GLY A 175 27.47 12.98 -5.10
CA GLY A 175 28.82 13.46 -5.39
C GLY A 175 28.84 14.77 -6.16
N ASP A 176 29.99 15.12 -6.71
CA ASP A 176 30.17 16.35 -7.52
C ASP A 176 29.36 16.25 -8.80
N GLN A 177 28.51 17.27 -9.01
CA GLN A 177 27.52 17.29 -10.08
C GLN A 177 27.94 18.30 -11.15
N GLU A 178 28.25 17.82 -12.34
CA GLU A 178 28.28 18.63 -13.55
C GLU A 178 26.94 18.46 -14.26
N PHE A 179 26.20 19.57 -14.49
CA PHE A 179 24.87 19.51 -15.08
C PHE A 179 24.83 18.88 -16.46
N ASP A 180 25.93 19.03 -17.24
CA ASP A 180 26.03 18.51 -18.60
C ASP A 180 26.67 17.12 -18.67
N SER A 181 26.97 16.49 -17.53
CA SER A 181 27.56 15.15 -17.51
C SER A 181 26.52 14.08 -17.95
N ALA A 182 27.00 13.07 -18.66
CA ALA A 182 26.17 11.94 -19.07
C ALA A 182 25.47 11.26 -17.88
N LYS A 183 26.11 11.28 -16.70
CA LYS A 183 25.59 10.74 -15.44
C LYS A 183 24.35 11.52 -14.97
N THR A 184 24.42 12.84 -14.95
CA THR A 184 23.31 13.72 -14.56
C THR A 184 22.16 13.64 -15.55
N LEU A 185 22.46 13.64 -16.86
CA LEU A 185 21.44 13.50 -17.90
C LEU A 185 20.72 12.15 -17.80
N ALA A 186 21.44 11.06 -17.48
CA ALA A 186 20.82 9.74 -17.24
C ALA A 186 19.86 9.77 -16.05
N ALA A 187 20.20 10.44 -14.95
CA ALA A 187 19.31 10.59 -13.80
C ALA A 187 18.01 11.34 -14.17
N PHE A 188 18.11 12.42 -14.95
CA PHE A 188 16.92 13.13 -15.46
C PHE A 188 16.07 12.27 -16.39
N ALA A 189 16.69 11.49 -17.28
CA ALA A 189 15.99 10.58 -18.18
C ALA A 189 15.23 9.50 -17.39
N LEU A 190 15.84 8.94 -16.34
CA LEU A 190 15.18 7.99 -15.42
C LEU A 190 14.02 8.65 -14.67
N GLY A 191 14.19 9.90 -14.20
CA GLY A 191 13.13 10.67 -13.53
C GLY A 191 11.91 10.90 -14.43
N ILE A 192 12.14 11.32 -15.68
CA ILE A 192 11.08 11.51 -16.67
C ILE A 192 10.39 10.17 -16.98
N THR A 193 11.14 9.10 -17.15
CA THR A 193 10.59 7.76 -17.39
C THR A 193 9.70 7.32 -16.22
N LEU A 194 10.18 7.49 -14.99
CA LEU A 194 9.41 7.16 -13.78
C LEU A 194 8.12 8.00 -13.70
N PHE A 195 8.20 9.29 -14.02
CA PHE A 195 7.04 10.17 -14.04
C PHE A 195 5.97 9.66 -15.02
N PHE A 196 6.34 9.31 -16.25
CA PHE A 196 5.37 8.80 -17.22
C PHE A 196 4.78 7.44 -16.80
N ILE A 197 5.57 6.54 -16.24
CA ILE A 197 5.08 5.24 -15.75
C ILE A 197 4.08 5.44 -14.60
N THR A 198 4.41 6.26 -13.61
CA THR A 198 3.52 6.51 -12.46
C THR A 198 2.27 7.29 -12.87
N LEU A 199 2.39 8.25 -13.80
CA LEU A 199 1.26 8.96 -14.37
C LEU A 199 0.30 8.00 -15.08
N LEU A 200 0.83 7.12 -15.93
CA LEU A 200 0.04 6.10 -16.64
C LEU A 200 -0.72 5.20 -15.66
N LEU A 201 -0.03 4.69 -14.63
CA LEU A 201 -0.66 3.86 -13.60
C LEU A 201 -1.76 4.60 -12.85
N ASN A 202 -1.54 5.87 -12.48
CA ASN A 202 -2.54 6.68 -11.80
C ASN A 202 -3.74 6.96 -12.71
N LEU A 203 -3.53 7.24 -14.00
CA LEU A 203 -4.62 7.42 -14.96
C LEU A 203 -5.42 6.13 -15.17
N LEU A 204 -4.75 4.97 -15.22
CA LEU A 204 -5.41 3.67 -15.29
C LEU A 204 -6.23 3.39 -14.02
N ALA A 205 -5.69 3.69 -12.83
CA ALA A 205 -6.39 3.57 -11.57
C ALA A 205 -7.67 4.42 -11.55
N LEU A 206 -7.56 5.70 -11.94
CA LEU A 206 -8.70 6.61 -12.04
C LEU A 206 -9.75 6.14 -13.05
N LYS A 207 -9.31 5.62 -14.20
CA LYS A 207 -10.23 5.09 -15.23
C LYS A 207 -10.99 3.86 -14.72
N ILE A 208 -10.31 2.94 -14.03
CA ILE A 208 -10.93 1.75 -13.43
C ILE A 208 -11.94 2.17 -12.37
N VAL A 209 -11.54 3.03 -11.42
CA VAL A 209 -12.44 3.52 -10.37
C VAL A 209 -13.67 4.19 -10.96
N ARG A 210 -13.51 5.07 -11.96
CA ARG A 210 -14.64 5.78 -12.61
C ARG A 210 -15.55 4.84 -13.37
N LYS A 211 -15.01 3.83 -14.06
CA LYS A 211 -15.80 2.88 -14.86
C LYS A 211 -16.69 1.99 -14.01
N TYR A 212 -16.20 1.59 -12.85
CA TYR A 212 -16.89 0.64 -11.97
C TYR A 212 -17.55 1.31 -10.74
N ARG A 213 -17.40 2.63 -10.62
CA ARG A 213 -18.11 3.37 -9.58
C ARG A 213 -19.58 3.48 -9.98
N GLU A 214 -20.42 2.74 -9.28
CA GLU A 214 -21.86 2.94 -9.39
C GLU A 214 -22.19 4.28 -8.71
N VAL A 215 -22.89 5.13 -9.47
CA VAL A 215 -23.40 6.41 -8.95
C VAL A 215 -24.75 6.07 -8.34
N TYR A 216 -24.80 6.07 -7.03
CA TYR A 216 -26.06 5.93 -6.28
C TYR A 216 -26.59 7.34 -6.05
N ASP A 217 -27.50 7.81 -6.90
CA ASP A 217 -28.28 9.03 -6.72
C ASP A 217 -29.46 8.81 -5.77
#